data_4c5a665908a0194eeee67b6d14a0ac9d
#
_entry.id   4c5a665908a0194eeee67b6d14a0ac9d
#
_cell.length_a   1.000
_cell.length_b   1.000
_cell.length_c   1.000
_cell.angle_alpha   90.00
_cell.angle_beta   90.00
_cell.angle_gamma   90.00
#
_symmetry.space_group_name_H-M   'P 1'
#
loop_
_entity.id
_entity.type
_entity.pdbx_description
1 polymer ?
#
loop_
_entity_poly.entity_id
_entity_poly.type
_entity_poly.pdbx_seq_one_letter_code
_entity_poly.pdbx_strand_id
1 'polypeptide(L)'
;MKVLVTGAAGYMGKYVVKELLGKGHEVYAIDFNHKEIDSRAEILDVDIFSGDDRIYEKVKCPDLCIHLAWQDGFVHNSPKHMENLSKHFTFLKNLIDGGSKRIAVMRTMHEIGFWEGAVDENTPCNPLSQYGIAKNALRQSLLLLTQNSDVKIYWLRAYYILGDDRRNSSIFTKLLQAVEDGKEEFPFTSGENKYDFIDIKDLAMEIVAASTQDEITGIINVCTGNPVALKDKVEAFIKEKGLPIKLKYGAFPDRPYDSKIIYGDSTKINKILMTTGK
;
A
#
# COMPACT_ATOMS: atom_id res chain seq x y z
N MET A 1 -3.32 4.77 -21.41
CA MET A 1 -4.58 4.58 -20.66
C MET A 1 -4.86 5.83 -19.84
N LYS A 2 -6.15 6.12 -19.61
CA LYS A 2 -6.60 7.10 -18.62
C LYS A 2 -6.63 6.45 -17.24
N VAL A 3 -5.83 6.92 -16.31
CA VAL A 3 -5.69 6.32 -14.99
C VAL A 3 -6.08 7.32 -13.91
N LEU A 4 -7.09 6.97 -13.11
CA LEU A 4 -7.45 7.71 -11.91
C LEU A 4 -6.61 7.21 -10.74
N VAL A 5 -5.96 8.11 -10.01
CA VAL A 5 -5.26 7.82 -8.76
C VAL A 5 -5.90 8.60 -7.62
N THR A 6 -6.47 7.92 -6.64
CA THR A 6 -6.96 8.56 -5.42
C THR A 6 -5.94 8.43 -4.30
N GLY A 7 -5.80 9.43 -3.45
CA GLY A 7 -4.69 9.49 -2.49
C GLY A 7 -3.37 9.82 -3.19
N ALA A 8 -3.43 10.61 -4.25
CA ALA A 8 -2.34 10.89 -5.18
C ALA A 8 -1.15 11.65 -4.55
N ALA A 9 -1.40 12.49 -3.52
CA ALA A 9 -0.36 13.18 -2.76
C ALA A 9 0.09 12.41 -1.50
N GLY A 10 -0.49 11.23 -1.29
CA GLY A 10 -0.15 10.35 -0.16
C GLY A 10 1.25 9.77 -0.27
N TYR A 11 1.66 9.04 0.79
CA TYR A 11 2.98 8.42 0.91
C TYR A 11 3.36 7.58 -0.33
N MET A 12 2.46 6.74 -0.83
CA MET A 12 2.66 5.94 -2.05
C MET A 12 2.22 6.69 -3.32
N GLY A 13 1.16 7.49 -3.22
CA GLY A 13 0.47 8.08 -4.37
C GLY A 13 1.37 8.90 -5.27
N LYS A 14 2.22 9.76 -4.71
CA LYS A 14 3.14 10.59 -5.47
C LYS A 14 4.14 9.79 -6.32
N TYR A 15 4.58 8.63 -5.85
CA TYR A 15 5.46 7.73 -6.60
C TYR A 15 4.71 6.96 -7.68
N VAL A 16 3.48 6.53 -7.39
CA VAL A 16 2.59 5.86 -8.37
C VAL A 16 2.22 6.80 -9.51
N VAL A 17 1.84 8.06 -9.20
CA VAL A 17 1.57 9.10 -10.21
C VAL A 17 2.79 9.32 -11.09
N LYS A 18 3.99 9.49 -10.50
CA LYS A 18 5.23 9.69 -11.24
C LYS A 18 5.57 8.51 -12.15
N GLU A 19 5.40 7.28 -11.67
CA GLU A 19 5.65 6.07 -12.46
C GLU A 19 4.69 5.95 -13.64
N LEU A 20 3.38 6.19 -13.43
CA LEU A 20 2.37 6.20 -14.49
C LEU A 20 2.68 7.21 -15.59
N LEU A 21 3.03 8.45 -15.20
CA LEU A 21 3.42 9.51 -16.13
C LEU A 21 4.70 9.16 -16.88
N GLY A 22 5.67 8.53 -16.19
CA GLY A 22 6.91 8.04 -16.81
C GLY A 22 6.66 6.98 -17.88
N LYS A 23 5.58 6.21 -17.76
CA LYS A 23 5.13 5.19 -18.74
C LYS A 23 4.18 5.76 -19.81
N GLY A 24 3.93 7.07 -19.83
CA GLY A 24 3.10 7.72 -20.84
C GLY A 24 1.60 7.55 -20.66
N HIS A 25 1.15 7.23 -19.43
CA HIS A 25 -0.29 7.23 -19.13
C HIS A 25 -0.80 8.65 -18.89
N GLU A 26 -2.07 8.88 -19.22
CA GLU A 26 -2.83 10.07 -18.85
C GLU A 26 -3.32 9.89 -17.41
N VAL A 27 -2.91 10.76 -16.49
CA VAL A 27 -3.17 10.58 -15.06
C VAL A 27 -4.09 11.66 -14.53
N TYR A 28 -5.19 11.22 -13.94
CA TYR A 28 -6.11 12.02 -13.14
C TYR A 28 -5.84 11.78 -11.67
N ALA A 29 -5.59 12.84 -10.91
CA ALA A 29 -5.17 12.77 -9.52
C ALA A 29 -6.20 13.39 -8.59
N ILE A 30 -6.59 12.67 -7.53
CA ILE A 30 -7.47 13.16 -6.47
C ILE A 30 -6.78 13.03 -5.13
N ASP A 31 -6.69 14.14 -4.40
CA ASP A 31 -6.24 14.20 -3.00
C ASP A 31 -6.73 15.51 -2.36
N PHE A 32 -6.73 15.58 -1.03
CA PHE A 32 -7.01 16.83 -0.29
C PHE A 32 -5.84 17.83 -0.36
N ASN A 33 -4.61 17.34 -0.53
CA ASN A 33 -3.40 18.16 -0.65
C ASN A 33 -2.79 17.96 -2.04
N HIS A 34 -2.65 19.03 -2.81
CA HIS A 34 -2.17 18.97 -4.18
C HIS A 34 -0.66 19.23 -4.33
N LYS A 35 0.03 19.67 -3.25
CA LYS A 35 1.40 20.21 -3.33
C LYS A 35 2.47 19.22 -3.80
N GLU A 36 2.27 17.92 -3.55
CA GLU A 36 3.25 16.88 -3.87
C GLU A 36 2.87 16.06 -5.12
N ILE A 37 1.79 16.45 -5.82
CA ILE A 37 1.38 15.80 -7.06
C ILE A 37 2.24 16.33 -8.21
N ASP A 38 2.74 15.44 -9.06
CA ASP A 38 3.49 15.81 -10.27
C ASP A 38 2.60 16.68 -11.18
N SER A 39 3.10 17.84 -11.58
CA SER A 39 2.34 18.85 -12.35
C SER A 39 1.87 18.40 -13.73
N ARG A 40 2.34 17.28 -14.22
CA ARG A 40 1.89 16.65 -15.47
C ARG A 40 0.58 15.89 -15.31
N ALA A 41 0.16 15.56 -14.09
CA ALA A 41 -1.13 14.95 -13.82
C ALA A 41 -2.23 16.02 -13.78
N GLU A 42 -3.40 15.70 -14.31
CA GLU A 42 -4.59 16.55 -14.15
C GLU A 42 -5.19 16.34 -12.75
N ILE A 43 -5.23 17.40 -11.95
CA ILE A 43 -5.83 17.38 -10.62
C ILE A 43 -7.33 17.57 -10.75
N LEU A 44 -8.10 16.65 -10.16
CA LEU A 44 -9.56 16.74 -10.13
C LEU A 44 -10.02 17.08 -8.69
N ASP A 45 -10.79 18.16 -8.58
CA ASP A 45 -11.44 18.57 -7.33
C ASP A 45 -12.79 17.86 -7.20
N VAL A 46 -12.74 16.59 -6.81
CA VAL A 46 -13.91 15.71 -6.69
C VAL A 46 -13.87 15.01 -5.33
N ASP A 47 -14.97 15.13 -4.57
CA ASP A 47 -15.13 14.36 -3.34
C ASP A 47 -15.55 12.92 -3.66
N ILE A 48 -14.60 11.98 -3.50
CA ILE A 48 -14.82 10.55 -3.73
C ILE A 48 -15.82 9.94 -2.73
N PHE A 49 -16.12 10.63 -1.63
CA PHE A 49 -17.06 10.18 -0.60
C PHE A 49 -18.42 10.86 -0.67
N SER A 50 -18.69 11.64 -1.72
CA SER A 50 -19.98 12.29 -1.95
C SER A 50 -21.16 11.32 -2.12
N GLY A 51 -20.89 10.06 -2.48
CA GLY A 51 -21.94 9.08 -2.81
C GLY A 51 -22.56 9.28 -4.20
N ASP A 52 -22.05 10.19 -5.00
CA ASP A 52 -22.56 10.52 -6.33
C ASP A 52 -22.48 9.30 -7.27
N ASP A 53 -23.61 8.93 -7.85
CA ASP A 53 -23.74 7.80 -8.78
C ASP A 53 -23.12 8.08 -10.16
N ARG A 54 -22.92 9.38 -10.51
CA ARG A 54 -22.25 9.82 -11.72
C ARG A 54 -20.77 10.11 -11.52
N ILE A 55 -20.17 9.56 -10.48
CA ILE A 55 -18.76 9.78 -10.13
C ILE A 55 -17.83 9.40 -11.28
N TYR A 56 -18.16 8.34 -12.04
CA TYR A 56 -17.34 7.85 -13.16
C TYR A 56 -17.15 8.92 -14.24
N GLU A 57 -18.23 9.64 -14.60
CA GLU A 57 -18.15 10.75 -15.55
C GLU A 57 -17.36 11.93 -14.99
N LYS A 58 -17.58 12.26 -13.72
CA LYS A 58 -16.90 13.38 -13.05
C LYS A 58 -15.38 13.16 -12.96
N VAL A 59 -14.94 11.92 -12.88
CA VAL A 59 -13.51 11.58 -12.88
C VAL A 59 -12.99 11.22 -14.29
N LYS A 60 -13.65 11.71 -15.35
CA LYS A 60 -13.21 11.62 -16.76
C LYS A 60 -13.23 10.22 -17.37
N CYS A 61 -14.11 9.33 -16.90
CA CYS A 61 -14.28 7.97 -17.40
C CYS A 61 -12.93 7.22 -17.52
N PRO A 62 -12.22 6.98 -16.42
CA PRO A 62 -10.91 6.36 -16.45
C PRO A 62 -10.97 4.89 -16.86
N ASP A 63 -9.97 4.42 -17.63
CA ASP A 63 -9.79 3.00 -17.97
C ASP A 63 -9.42 2.15 -16.75
N LEU A 64 -8.75 2.77 -15.77
CA LEU A 64 -8.24 2.15 -14.55
C LEU A 64 -8.37 3.13 -13.38
N CYS A 65 -8.87 2.66 -12.24
CA CYS A 65 -8.76 3.36 -10.97
C CYS A 65 -7.74 2.66 -10.05
N ILE A 66 -6.71 3.38 -9.61
CA ILE A 66 -5.79 2.96 -8.54
C ILE A 66 -6.19 3.67 -7.26
N HIS A 67 -6.87 2.95 -6.37
CA HIS A 67 -7.42 3.48 -5.13
C HIS A 67 -6.44 3.34 -3.98
N LEU A 68 -5.69 4.42 -3.68
CA LEU A 68 -4.71 4.50 -2.60
C LEU A 68 -5.23 5.34 -1.41
N ALA A 69 -6.29 6.13 -1.61
CA ALA A 69 -6.87 6.96 -0.56
C ALA A 69 -7.33 6.10 0.62
N TRP A 70 -6.78 6.37 1.81
CA TRP A 70 -7.18 5.73 3.06
C TRP A 70 -6.75 6.58 4.25
N GLN A 71 -7.73 7.03 5.03
CA GLN A 71 -7.46 7.85 6.21
C GLN A 71 -6.85 7.01 7.33
N ASP A 72 -5.93 7.58 8.09
CA ASP A 72 -5.29 7.00 9.29
C ASP A 72 -4.58 5.64 9.06
N GLY A 73 -4.07 5.37 7.85
CA GLY A 73 -3.45 4.08 7.51
C GLY A 73 -2.31 3.63 8.45
N PHE A 74 -1.71 4.56 9.20
CA PHE A 74 -0.68 4.28 10.22
C PHE A 74 -1.22 4.17 11.66
N VAL A 75 -2.52 4.45 11.88
CA VAL A 75 -3.18 4.34 13.19
C VAL A 75 -4.16 3.16 13.15
N HIS A 76 -3.64 1.96 13.30
CA HIS A 76 -4.32 0.69 12.97
C HIS A 76 -5.68 0.48 13.64
N ASN A 77 -5.94 1.11 14.79
CA ASN A 77 -7.22 1.01 15.49
C ASN A 77 -8.02 2.31 15.49
N SER A 78 -7.75 3.23 14.53
CA SER A 78 -8.59 4.41 14.34
C SER A 78 -10.03 4.00 13.97
N PRO A 79 -11.06 4.61 14.58
CA PRO A 79 -12.46 4.37 14.22
C PRO A 79 -12.77 4.78 12.78
N LYS A 80 -11.95 5.66 12.18
CA LYS A 80 -12.11 6.11 10.79
C LYS A 80 -12.08 4.99 9.77
N HIS A 81 -11.43 3.87 10.07
CA HIS A 81 -11.42 2.72 9.18
C HIS A 81 -12.83 2.15 8.97
N MET A 82 -13.61 2.03 10.04
CA MET A 82 -14.98 1.53 9.97
C MET A 82 -15.97 2.61 9.53
N GLU A 83 -15.81 3.86 9.98
CA GLU A 83 -16.66 4.99 9.59
C GLU A 83 -16.62 5.26 8.07
N ASN A 84 -15.48 5.06 7.43
CA ASN A 84 -15.30 5.32 6.00
C ASN A 84 -15.47 4.07 5.11
N LEU A 85 -15.60 2.88 5.68
CA LEU A 85 -15.67 1.62 4.91
C LEU A 85 -16.78 1.65 3.85
N SER A 86 -17.99 2.04 4.23
CA SER A 86 -19.13 2.13 3.30
C SER A 86 -18.91 3.18 2.21
N LYS A 87 -18.23 4.27 2.53
CA LYS A 87 -17.91 5.33 1.56
C LYS A 87 -16.91 4.84 0.50
N HIS A 88 -15.87 4.12 0.92
CA HIS A 88 -14.95 3.46 -0.01
C HIS A 88 -15.67 2.47 -0.92
N PHE A 89 -16.54 1.64 -0.34
CA PHE A 89 -17.34 0.69 -1.11
C PHE A 89 -18.26 1.39 -2.12
N THR A 90 -19.01 2.41 -1.69
CA THR A 90 -19.93 3.18 -2.54
C THR A 90 -19.19 3.84 -3.70
N PHE A 91 -18.05 4.48 -3.42
CA PHE A 91 -17.21 5.09 -4.45
C PHE A 91 -16.80 4.08 -5.53
N LEU A 92 -16.23 2.94 -5.12
CA LEU A 92 -15.74 1.92 -6.06
C LEU A 92 -16.91 1.24 -6.80
N LYS A 93 -18.03 1.00 -6.12
CA LYS A 93 -19.26 0.49 -6.74
C LYS A 93 -19.78 1.44 -7.82
N ASN A 94 -19.88 2.74 -7.52
CA ASN A 94 -20.38 3.74 -8.47
C ASN A 94 -19.44 3.92 -9.68
N LEU A 95 -18.11 3.75 -9.50
CA LEU A 95 -17.18 3.69 -10.62
C LEU A 95 -17.45 2.46 -11.50
N ILE A 96 -17.68 1.30 -10.92
CA ILE A 96 -17.98 0.05 -11.63
C ILE A 96 -19.31 0.17 -12.38
N ASP A 97 -20.37 0.63 -11.71
CA ASP A 97 -21.69 0.83 -12.30
C ASP A 97 -21.66 1.84 -13.46
N GLY A 98 -20.82 2.87 -13.36
CA GLY A 98 -20.59 3.87 -14.39
C GLY A 98 -19.80 3.37 -15.60
N GLY A 99 -19.13 2.20 -15.50
CA GLY A 99 -18.45 1.57 -16.64
C GLY A 99 -16.96 1.29 -16.46
N SER A 100 -16.37 1.56 -15.28
CA SER A 100 -14.97 1.24 -15.03
C SER A 100 -14.74 -0.28 -15.08
N LYS A 101 -13.76 -0.71 -15.89
CA LYS A 101 -13.44 -2.14 -16.08
C LYS A 101 -12.23 -2.62 -15.30
N ARG A 102 -11.47 -1.72 -14.68
CA ARG A 102 -10.27 -2.05 -13.94
C ARG A 102 -10.19 -1.24 -12.64
N ILE A 103 -10.14 -1.95 -11.54
CA ILE A 103 -10.02 -1.37 -10.21
C ILE A 103 -8.82 -2.01 -9.49
N ALA A 104 -7.83 -1.21 -9.16
CA ALA A 104 -6.71 -1.60 -8.31
C ALA A 104 -6.89 -0.96 -6.93
N VAL A 105 -6.83 -1.76 -5.87
CA VAL A 105 -6.97 -1.27 -4.49
C VAL A 105 -5.72 -1.64 -3.69
N MET A 106 -5.12 -0.64 -3.06
CA MET A 106 -3.96 -0.86 -2.20
C MET A 106 -4.35 -1.49 -0.88
N ARG A 107 -3.63 -2.52 -0.50
CA ARG A 107 -3.83 -3.33 0.71
C ARG A 107 -2.60 -3.41 1.59
N THR A 108 -2.77 -4.16 2.68
CA THR A 108 -1.75 -4.37 3.69
C THR A 108 -1.70 -5.84 4.13
N MET A 109 -0.54 -6.31 4.54
CA MET A 109 -0.39 -7.60 5.20
C MET A 109 -1.20 -7.72 6.52
N HIS A 110 -1.56 -6.60 7.14
CA HIS A 110 -2.35 -6.59 8.39
C HIS A 110 -3.74 -7.23 8.29
N GLU A 111 -4.24 -7.49 7.08
CA GLU A 111 -5.48 -8.26 6.89
C GLU A 111 -5.32 -9.75 7.15
N ILE A 112 -4.08 -10.26 7.11
CA ILE A 112 -3.77 -11.66 7.41
C ILE A 112 -3.82 -11.92 8.92
N GLY A 113 -3.34 -10.97 9.74
CA GLY A 113 -3.15 -11.16 11.16
C GLY A 113 -1.86 -11.93 11.46
N PHE A 114 -1.88 -12.79 12.47
CA PHE A 114 -0.72 -13.63 12.81
C PHE A 114 -0.55 -14.73 11.75
N TRP A 115 0.65 -14.83 11.17
CA TRP A 115 1.03 -15.87 10.22
C TRP A 115 2.54 -16.07 10.21
N GLU A 116 2.98 -17.32 10.01
CA GLU A 116 4.40 -17.67 9.90
C GLU A 116 4.72 -18.15 8.49
N GLY A 117 5.67 -17.49 7.83
CA GLY A 117 6.15 -17.86 6.50
C GLY A 117 5.59 -17.04 5.37
N ALA A 118 5.54 -17.63 4.17
CA ALA A 118 5.03 -17.01 2.96
C ALA A 118 3.51 -16.79 3.03
N VAL A 119 3.08 -15.65 2.54
CA VAL A 119 1.66 -15.29 2.40
C VAL A 119 1.32 -15.29 0.92
N ASP A 120 0.39 -16.13 0.52
CA ASP A 120 -0.16 -16.19 -0.83
C ASP A 120 -1.60 -15.68 -0.91
N GLU A 121 -2.27 -15.91 -2.04
CA GLU A 121 -3.66 -15.51 -2.24
C GLU A 121 -4.66 -16.36 -1.44
N ASN A 122 -4.28 -17.60 -1.08
CA ASN A 122 -5.12 -18.55 -0.35
C ASN A 122 -4.92 -18.47 1.17
N THR A 123 -3.91 -17.73 1.62
CA THR A 123 -3.63 -17.56 3.05
C THR A 123 -4.84 -16.95 3.75
N PRO A 124 -5.38 -17.58 4.81
CA PRO A 124 -6.55 -17.09 5.52
C PRO A 124 -6.36 -15.68 6.08
N CYS A 125 -7.39 -14.86 5.96
CA CYS A 125 -7.40 -13.52 6.55
C CYS A 125 -8.05 -13.57 7.94
N ASN A 126 -7.27 -13.27 8.98
CA ASN A 126 -7.71 -13.16 10.37
C ASN A 126 -7.17 -11.86 11.01
N PRO A 127 -7.65 -10.70 10.56
CA PRO A 127 -7.10 -9.42 10.95
C PRO A 127 -7.25 -9.13 12.44
N LEU A 128 -6.21 -8.53 13.04
CA LEU A 128 -6.13 -8.18 14.46
C LEU A 128 -6.24 -6.67 14.72
N SER A 129 -6.68 -5.89 13.72
CA SER A 129 -6.86 -4.44 13.84
C SER A 129 -8.06 -3.96 13.03
N GLN A 130 -8.63 -2.80 13.42
CA GLN A 130 -9.72 -2.15 12.68
C GLN A 130 -9.32 -1.89 11.22
N TYR A 131 -8.07 -1.50 10.99
CA TYR A 131 -7.51 -1.31 9.65
C TYR A 131 -7.58 -2.58 8.80
N GLY A 132 -7.07 -3.68 9.33
CA GLY A 132 -7.09 -4.98 8.64
C GLY A 132 -8.50 -5.50 8.41
N ILE A 133 -9.41 -5.35 9.40
CA ILE A 133 -10.83 -5.74 9.31
C ILE A 133 -11.50 -4.96 8.18
N ALA A 134 -11.39 -3.63 8.17
CA ALA A 134 -12.03 -2.78 7.16
C ALA A 134 -11.51 -3.07 5.75
N LYS A 135 -10.20 -3.24 5.60
CA LYS A 135 -9.59 -3.60 4.31
C LYS A 135 -10.08 -4.97 3.82
N ASN A 136 -10.12 -5.98 4.69
CA ASN A 136 -10.60 -7.31 4.32
C ASN A 136 -12.11 -7.32 3.98
N ALA A 137 -12.93 -6.57 4.72
CA ALA A 137 -14.35 -6.42 4.42
C ALA A 137 -14.60 -5.76 3.06
N LEU A 138 -13.86 -4.68 2.74
CA LEU A 138 -13.93 -4.03 1.43
C LEU A 138 -13.57 -5.01 0.29
N ARG A 139 -12.53 -5.83 0.49
CA ARG A 139 -12.14 -6.87 -0.47
C ARG A 139 -13.28 -7.83 -0.77
N GLN A 140 -13.78 -8.45 0.28
CA GLN A 140 -14.83 -9.48 0.13
C GLN A 140 -16.06 -8.90 -0.57
N SER A 141 -16.43 -7.67 -0.20
CA SER A 141 -17.55 -6.97 -0.81
C SER A 141 -17.36 -6.68 -2.29
N LEU A 142 -16.15 -6.25 -2.69
CA LEU A 142 -15.83 -5.97 -4.10
C LEU A 142 -15.73 -7.25 -4.93
N LEU A 143 -15.11 -8.30 -4.41
CA LEU A 143 -15.02 -9.59 -5.11
C LEU A 143 -16.41 -10.21 -5.33
N LEU A 144 -17.28 -10.12 -4.33
CA LEU A 144 -18.66 -10.59 -4.46
C LEU A 144 -19.45 -9.74 -5.48
N LEU A 145 -19.28 -8.41 -5.44
CA LEU A 145 -19.93 -7.48 -6.38
C LEU A 145 -19.55 -7.77 -7.83
N THR A 146 -18.29 -8.18 -8.09
CA THR A 146 -17.77 -8.34 -9.45
C THR A 146 -17.67 -9.78 -9.93
N GLN A 147 -18.07 -10.78 -9.12
CA GLN A 147 -17.87 -12.21 -9.41
C GLN A 147 -18.47 -12.70 -10.75
N ASN A 148 -19.55 -12.03 -11.23
CA ASN A 148 -20.24 -12.37 -12.48
C ASN A 148 -20.10 -11.25 -13.54
N SER A 149 -19.05 -10.45 -13.47
CA SER A 149 -18.79 -9.34 -14.39
C SER A 149 -17.43 -9.48 -15.07
N ASP A 150 -17.18 -8.68 -16.09
CA ASP A 150 -15.89 -8.57 -16.79
C ASP A 150 -14.94 -7.57 -16.10
N VAL A 151 -15.29 -7.05 -14.93
CA VAL A 151 -14.48 -6.11 -14.16
C VAL A 151 -13.27 -6.82 -13.54
N LYS A 152 -12.10 -6.29 -13.82
CA LYS A 152 -10.83 -6.80 -13.28
C LYS A 152 -10.50 -6.09 -11.96
N ILE A 153 -10.39 -6.87 -10.90
CA ILE A 153 -9.97 -6.39 -9.59
C ILE A 153 -8.51 -6.79 -9.36
N TYR A 154 -7.67 -5.81 -9.09
CA TYR A 154 -6.27 -5.98 -8.67
C TYR A 154 -6.18 -5.62 -7.20
N TRP A 155 -6.06 -6.63 -6.36
CA TRP A 155 -6.01 -6.46 -4.92
C TRP A 155 -4.56 -6.53 -4.46
N LEU A 156 -3.87 -5.36 -4.35
CA LEU A 156 -2.43 -5.22 -4.22
C LEU A 156 -2.00 -5.22 -2.77
N ARG A 157 -1.41 -6.30 -2.27
CA ARG A 157 -1.02 -6.45 -0.88
C ARG A 157 0.44 -6.05 -0.69
N ALA A 158 0.68 -4.94 0.03
CA ALA A 158 2.02 -4.50 0.42
C ALA A 158 2.42 -4.99 1.81
N TYR A 159 3.72 -5.01 2.02
CA TYR A 159 4.38 -5.42 3.25
C TYR A 159 5.06 -4.23 3.93
N TYR A 160 6.31 -4.34 4.37
CA TYR A 160 7.01 -3.25 5.03
C TYR A 160 7.66 -2.31 4.01
N ILE A 161 7.13 -1.09 3.92
CA ILE A 161 7.54 -0.09 2.92
C ILE A 161 8.67 0.77 3.50
N LEU A 162 9.75 0.90 2.72
CA LEU A 162 10.87 1.78 3.02
C LEU A 162 10.78 3.03 2.14
N GLY A 163 10.93 4.19 2.76
CA GLY A 163 10.95 5.49 2.06
C GLY A 163 11.22 6.63 3.03
N ASP A 164 11.45 7.81 2.48
CA ASP A 164 11.93 9.01 3.20
C ASP A 164 10.81 9.89 3.75
N ASP A 165 9.56 9.45 3.65
CA ASP A 165 8.44 10.24 4.14
C ASP A 165 8.34 10.17 5.66
N ARG A 166 8.60 11.30 6.31
CA ARG A 166 8.56 11.46 7.78
C ARG A 166 7.15 11.45 8.37
N ARG A 167 6.11 11.42 7.53
CA ARG A 167 4.70 11.36 7.98
C ARG A 167 4.29 9.98 8.52
N ASN A 168 5.13 8.96 8.32
CA ASN A 168 4.88 7.61 8.83
C ASN A 168 5.45 7.43 10.25
N SER A 169 4.93 6.45 10.98
CA SER A 169 5.40 6.07 12.32
C SER A 169 6.35 4.87 12.28
N SER A 170 7.08 4.68 11.19
CA SER A 170 8.00 3.55 11.04
C SER A 170 9.17 3.64 12.02
N ILE A 171 9.83 2.51 12.24
CA ILE A 171 11.03 2.44 13.08
C ILE A 171 12.15 3.33 12.52
N PHE A 172 12.25 3.47 11.21
CA PHE A 172 13.24 4.33 10.52
C PHE A 172 12.99 5.81 10.81
N THR A 173 11.73 6.25 10.76
CA THR A 173 11.35 7.62 11.12
C THR A 173 11.64 7.92 12.59
N LYS A 174 11.30 6.98 13.50
CA LYS A 174 11.60 7.11 14.93
C LYS A 174 13.10 7.16 15.21
N LEU A 175 13.89 6.40 14.46
CA LEU A 175 15.34 6.40 14.58
C LEU A 175 15.94 7.76 14.15
N LEU A 176 15.48 8.31 13.02
CA LEU A 176 15.89 9.65 12.58
C LEU A 176 15.53 10.72 13.60
N GLN A 177 14.33 10.65 14.17
CA GLN A 177 13.90 11.57 15.23
C GLN A 177 14.78 11.44 16.48
N ALA A 178 15.16 10.22 16.88
CA ALA A 178 16.04 10.02 18.02
C ALA A 178 17.43 10.65 17.79
N VAL A 179 17.94 10.59 16.55
CA VAL A 179 19.20 11.26 16.18
C VAL A 179 19.04 12.79 16.25
N GLU A 180 17.95 13.34 15.74
CA GLU A 180 17.64 14.77 15.81
C GLU A 180 17.49 15.25 17.27
N ASP A 181 16.95 14.41 18.15
CA ASP A 181 16.86 14.64 19.60
C ASP A 181 18.21 14.50 20.34
N GLY A 182 19.31 14.21 19.60
CA GLY A 182 20.66 14.06 20.18
C GLY A 182 20.87 12.77 20.97
N LYS A 183 20.08 11.73 20.75
CA LYS A 183 20.23 10.43 21.43
C LYS A 183 21.36 9.63 20.81
N GLU A 184 22.21 9.03 21.65
CA GLU A 184 23.30 8.13 21.23
C GLU A 184 22.85 6.67 21.16
N GLU A 185 21.75 6.30 21.85
CA GLU A 185 21.19 4.95 21.86
C GLU A 185 19.72 4.97 21.46
N PHE A 186 19.32 3.97 20.68
CA PHE A 186 17.94 3.72 20.31
C PHE A 186 17.44 2.41 20.94
N PRO A 187 16.43 2.44 21.82
CA PRO A 187 15.88 1.23 22.43
C PRO A 187 15.29 0.30 21.35
N PHE A 188 15.69 -0.95 21.37
CA PHE A 188 15.34 -1.92 20.35
C PHE A 188 14.96 -3.29 20.97
N THR A 189 14.18 -4.09 20.23
CA THR A 189 13.87 -5.48 20.61
C THR A 189 15.08 -6.39 20.32
N SER A 190 14.90 -7.69 20.20
CA SER A 190 15.95 -8.57 19.66
C SER A 190 16.27 -8.24 18.19
N GLY A 191 15.27 -7.76 17.45
CA GLY A 191 15.35 -7.49 16.01
C GLY A 191 15.45 -8.74 15.14
N GLU A 192 15.24 -9.93 15.70
CA GLU A 192 15.37 -11.21 15.00
C GLU A 192 14.20 -11.49 14.05
N ASN A 193 13.03 -10.87 14.27
CA ASN A 193 11.88 -11.06 13.41
C ASN A 193 12.18 -10.61 11.97
N LYS A 194 11.78 -11.45 11.02
CA LYS A 194 12.06 -11.24 9.59
C LYS A 194 10.81 -10.75 8.85
N TYR A 195 11.00 -9.71 8.06
CA TYR A 195 9.93 -9.07 7.31
C TYR A 195 10.34 -8.83 5.86
N ASP A 196 9.37 -8.76 4.98
CA ASP A 196 9.56 -8.39 3.57
C ASP A 196 9.57 -6.86 3.44
N PHE A 197 10.75 -6.31 3.13
CA PHE A 197 10.94 -4.87 2.98
C PHE A 197 11.05 -4.52 1.50
N ILE A 198 10.24 -3.57 1.04
CA ILE A 198 10.28 -3.05 -0.32
C ILE A 198 10.53 -1.54 -0.33
N ASP A 199 11.39 -1.06 -1.23
CA ASP A 199 11.57 0.38 -1.45
C ASP A 199 10.30 0.98 -2.06
N ILE A 200 9.96 2.21 -1.69
CA ILE A 200 8.75 2.89 -2.13
C ILE A 200 8.69 3.07 -3.65
N LYS A 201 9.83 3.21 -4.34
CA LYS A 201 9.89 3.36 -5.79
C LYS A 201 9.65 2.02 -6.48
N ASP A 202 10.23 0.94 -5.93
CA ASP A 202 9.99 -0.42 -6.42
C ASP A 202 8.54 -0.82 -6.20
N LEU A 203 7.98 -0.49 -5.04
CA LEU A 203 6.56 -0.68 -4.76
C LEU A 203 5.67 0.07 -5.78
N ALA A 204 5.97 1.33 -6.09
CA ALA A 204 5.20 2.10 -7.08
C ALA A 204 5.29 1.48 -8.47
N MET A 205 6.47 1.02 -8.87
CA MET A 205 6.68 0.29 -10.12
C MET A 205 5.86 -1.00 -10.16
N GLU A 206 5.87 -1.79 -9.09
CA GLU A 206 5.08 -3.03 -9.00
C GLU A 206 3.57 -2.77 -9.01
N ILE A 207 3.09 -1.74 -8.29
CA ILE A 207 1.67 -1.31 -8.32
C ILE A 207 1.25 -0.99 -9.75
N VAL A 208 2.03 -0.19 -10.47
CA VAL A 208 1.72 0.21 -11.84
C VAL A 208 1.76 -1.00 -12.77
N ALA A 209 2.82 -1.82 -12.71
CA ALA A 209 2.93 -3.01 -13.53
C ALA A 209 1.76 -3.98 -13.30
N ALA A 210 1.41 -4.24 -12.04
CA ALA A 210 0.30 -5.13 -11.69
C ALA A 210 -1.06 -4.60 -12.18
N SER A 211 -1.27 -3.28 -12.13
CA SER A 211 -2.58 -2.67 -12.44
C SER A 211 -2.81 -2.42 -13.93
N THR A 212 -1.74 -2.34 -14.74
CA THR A 212 -1.82 -1.97 -16.15
C THR A 212 -1.76 -3.16 -17.13
N GLN A 213 -1.67 -4.38 -16.62
CA GLN A 213 -1.71 -5.64 -17.40
C GLN A 213 -3.09 -6.30 -17.29
N ASP A 214 -3.34 -7.32 -18.10
CA ASP A 214 -4.66 -7.95 -18.26
C ASP A 214 -4.73 -9.43 -17.87
N GLU A 215 -3.59 -10.09 -17.65
CA GLU A 215 -3.51 -11.55 -17.53
C GLU A 215 -3.70 -12.05 -16.09
N ILE A 216 -3.13 -11.33 -15.12
CA ILE A 216 -3.11 -11.74 -13.70
C ILE A 216 -3.94 -10.75 -12.87
N THR A 217 -5.04 -11.25 -12.32
CA THR A 217 -5.98 -10.46 -11.50
C THR A 217 -6.14 -11.03 -10.09
N GLY A 218 -7.02 -10.45 -9.30
CA GLY A 218 -7.28 -10.88 -7.93
C GLY A 218 -6.22 -10.39 -6.96
N ILE A 219 -5.83 -11.24 -6.00
CA ILE A 219 -4.83 -10.89 -4.99
C ILE A 219 -3.43 -11.02 -5.59
N ILE A 220 -2.66 -9.92 -5.51
CA ILE A 220 -1.26 -9.85 -5.95
C ILE A 220 -0.45 -9.25 -4.81
N ASN A 221 0.55 -9.97 -4.32
CA ASN A 221 1.50 -9.40 -3.37
C ASN A 221 2.49 -8.51 -4.14
N VAL A 222 2.57 -7.25 -3.77
CA VAL A 222 3.57 -6.29 -4.25
C VAL A 222 4.68 -6.27 -3.20
N CYS A 223 5.74 -7.03 -3.46
CA CYS A 223 6.70 -7.45 -2.45
C CYS A 223 7.97 -8.02 -3.07
N THR A 224 9.04 -8.07 -2.30
CA THR A 224 10.31 -8.69 -2.75
C THR A 224 10.30 -10.21 -2.68
N GLY A 225 9.48 -10.81 -1.82
CA GLY A 225 9.52 -12.24 -1.50
C GLY A 225 10.73 -12.66 -0.68
N ASN A 226 11.54 -11.70 -0.20
CA ASN A 226 12.79 -11.96 0.51
C ASN A 226 12.75 -11.39 1.94
N PRO A 227 12.49 -12.22 2.96
CA PRO A 227 12.41 -11.78 4.34
C PRO A 227 13.79 -11.50 4.93
N VAL A 228 13.98 -10.31 5.49
CA VAL A 228 15.21 -9.83 6.13
C VAL A 228 14.95 -9.55 7.61
N ALA A 229 15.92 -9.87 8.50
CA ALA A 229 15.77 -9.55 9.91
C ALA A 229 15.71 -8.04 10.14
N LEU A 230 14.83 -7.62 11.05
CA LEU A 230 14.64 -6.19 11.34
C LEU A 230 15.94 -5.52 11.77
N LYS A 231 16.76 -6.21 12.59
CA LYS A 231 18.08 -5.71 13.03
C LYS A 231 19.00 -5.44 11.84
N ASP A 232 19.12 -6.39 10.90
CA ASP A 232 20.02 -6.28 9.76
C ASP A 232 19.61 -5.09 8.87
N LYS A 233 18.29 -4.90 8.70
CA LYS A 233 17.76 -3.79 7.90
C LYS A 233 17.98 -2.44 8.57
N VAL A 234 17.81 -2.35 9.90
CA VAL A 234 18.02 -1.10 10.65
C VAL A 234 19.52 -0.77 10.78
N GLU A 235 20.37 -1.74 11.01
CA GLU A 235 21.84 -1.54 11.04
C GLU A 235 22.37 -1.09 9.68
N ALA A 236 21.89 -1.70 8.58
CA ALA A 236 22.24 -1.27 7.23
C ALA A 236 21.82 0.19 6.98
N PHE A 237 20.64 0.60 7.42
CA PHE A 237 20.16 1.98 7.32
C PHE A 237 21.00 2.95 8.12
N ILE A 238 21.36 2.60 9.37
CA ILE A 238 22.26 3.42 10.22
C ILE A 238 23.61 3.63 9.51
N LYS A 239 24.17 2.56 8.98
CA LYS A 239 25.47 2.61 8.27
C LYS A 239 25.38 3.44 6.99
N GLU A 240 24.37 3.22 6.17
CA GLU A 240 24.16 3.93 4.90
C GLU A 240 24.03 5.44 5.11
N LYS A 241 23.26 5.84 6.13
CA LYS A 241 23.02 7.25 6.47
C LYS A 241 24.10 7.88 7.34
N GLY A 242 25.09 7.11 7.81
CA GLY A 242 26.13 7.59 8.71
C GLY A 242 25.59 8.13 10.04
N LEU A 243 24.52 7.51 10.59
CA LEU A 243 23.86 8.01 11.79
C LEU A 243 24.68 7.73 13.04
N PRO A 244 24.89 8.74 13.94
CA PRO A 244 25.68 8.58 15.16
C PRO A 244 24.86 7.98 16.30
N ILE A 245 24.21 6.83 16.07
CA ILE A 245 23.32 6.17 17.04
C ILE A 245 23.55 4.66 17.04
N LYS A 246 23.45 4.03 18.21
CA LYS A 246 23.61 2.58 18.40
C LYS A 246 22.27 1.97 18.83
N LEU A 247 22.02 0.73 18.36
CA LEU A 247 20.85 -0.02 18.83
C LEU A 247 21.11 -0.62 20.21
N LYS A 248 20.19 -0.37 21.14
CA LYS A 248 20.18 -1.00 22.47
C LYS A 248 19.26 -2.21 22.45
N TYR A 249 19.81 -3.35 22.07
CA TYR A 249 19.09 -4.61 21.96
C TYR A 249 18.49 -5.07 23.29
N GLY A 250 17.32 -5.72 23.23
CA GLY A 250 16.64 -6.26 24.40
C GLY A 250 16.06 -5.21 25.35
N ALA A 251 16.04 -3.94 24.96
CA ALA A 251 15.39 -2.88 25.74
C ALA A 251 13.86 -3.06 25.81
N PHE A 252 13.29 -3.75 24.82
CA PHE A 252 11.89 -4.20 24.81
C PHE A 252 11.83 -5.69 24.57
N PRO A 253 10.90 -6.42 25.21
CA PRO A 253 10.65 -7.81 24.86
C PRO A 253 10.05 -7.92 23.45
N ASP A 254 10.37 -9.01 22.77
CA ASP A 254 9.68 -9.37 21.55
C ASP A 254 8.22 -9.68 21.88
N ARG A 255 7.31 -9.23 21.03
CA ARG A 255 5.88 -9.42 21.25
C ARG A 255 5.48 -10.83 20.84
N PRO A 256 4.83 -11.63 21.72
CA PRO A 256 4.49 -13.03 21.41
C PRO A 256 3.49 -13.19 20.26
N TYR A 257 2.78 -12.11 19.90
CA TYR A 257 1.80 -12.07 18.80
C TYR A 257 2.39 -11.56 17.49
N ASP A 258 3.65 -11.11 17.46
CA ASP A 258 4.33 -10.74 16.23
C ASP A 258 4.89 -12.00 15.55
N SER A 259 4.66 -12.12 14.26
CA SER A 259 5.23 -13.20 13.44
C SER A 259 6.75 -13.16 13.48
N LYS A 260 7.40 -14.31 13.68
CA LYS A 260 8.87 -14.39 13.61
C LYS A 260 9.39 -14.24 12.20
N ILE A 261 8.60 -14.67 11.21
CA ILE A 261 8.88 -14.51 9.79
C ILE A 261 7.57 -14.35 9.03
N ILE A 262 7.42 -13.25 8.29
CA ILE A 262 6.27 -13.04 7.39
C ILE A 262 6.72 -12.29 6.14
N TYR A 263 6.37 -12.83 4.97
CA TYR A 263 6.73 -12.25 3.68
C TYR A 263 5.72 -12.62 2.61
N GLY A 264 5.70 -11.90 1.48
CA GLY A 264 4.80 -12.17 0.37
C GLY A 264 5.33 -13.28 -0.54
N ASP A 265 4.45 -14.13 -1.04
CA ASP A 265 4.75 -14.93 -2.22
C ASP A 265 4.81 -13.98 -3.43
N SER A 266 5.99 -13.80 -4.01
CA SER A 266 6.26 -12.90 -5.13
C SER A 266 6.03 -13.53 -6.52
N THR A 267 5.53 -14.76 -6.59
CA THR A 267 5.39 -15.50 -7.86
C THR A 267 4.59 -14.71 -8.90
N LYS A 268 3.44 -14.15 -8.52
CA LYS A 268 2.58 -13.39 -9.44
C LYS A 268 3.25 -12.10 -9.90
N ILE A 269 3.81 -11.32 -8.96
CA ILE A 269 4.44 -10.05 -9.32
C ILE A 269 5.68 -10.26 -10.19
N ASN A 270 6.50 -11.25 -9.89
CA ASN A 270 7.66 -11.60 -10.72
C ASN A 270 7.24 -11.98 -12.15
N LYS A 271 6.17 -12.77 -12.32
CA LYS A 271 5.63 -13.11 -13.64
C LYS A 271 5.17 -11.86 -14.40
N ILE A 272 4.47 -10.94 -13.71
CA ILE A 272 4.04 -9.66 -14.31
C ILE A 272 5.24 -8.84 -14.76
N LEU A 273 6.27 -8.69 -13.91
CA LEU A 273 7.45 -7.89 -14.23
C LEU A 273 8.22 -8.47 -15.43
N MET A 274 8.33 -9.79 -15.55
CA MET A 274 8.96 -10.44 -16.70
C MET A 274 8.21 -10.15 -18.02
N THR A 275 6.87 -10.11 -17.99
CA THR A 275 6.05 -9.85 -19.19
C THR A 275 5.98 -8.37 -19.57
N THR A 276 6.17 -7.47 -18.62
CA THR A 276 6.11 -6.02 -18.84
C THR A 276 7.48 -5.38 -19.16
N GLY A 277 8.54 -6.19 -19.32
CA GLY A 277 9.82 -5.75 -19.85
C GLY A 277 10.80 -5.18 -18.83
N LYS A 278 10.81 -5.72 -17.64
CA LYS A 278 11.88 -5.50 -16.65
C LYS A 278 12.52 -6.80 -16.22
#